data_d328be9c1f1b1892d646adaad7b43f58
#
_entry.id   d328be9c1f1b1892d646adaad7b43f58
#
_cell.length_a   1.000
_cell.length_b   1.000
_cell.length_c   1.000
_cell.angle_alpha   90.00
_cell.angle_beta   90.00
_cell.angle_gamma   90.00
#
_symmetry.space_group_name_H-M   'P 1'
#
loop_
_entity.id
_entity.type
_entity.pdbx_description
1 polymer ?
#
loop_
_entity_poly.entity_id
_entity_poly.type
_entity_poly.pdbx_seq_one_letter_code
_entity_poly.pdbx_strand_id
1 'polypeptide(L)'
;MPSGEPAVEVDGLVKRFGDVEAVRGIEFTVRPGEIFGFLGPNGAGKSTTINMLCTLLRPTGGVARVAGHDVVAERDSVRRNIGLVFQDPTLDGYLSAEQNLRFHAELYGVPRAAARERMRQVLEMVGLWDRRGDLVRTFSGGMRRRLEIARGLLHSPRVLFLDEPTVGLDPQTRSSIWDYIRRLRDTEQITIFLTTHYMEEAETCDRIAIMDAGRIVALDTPARLKAGVGKDRVRISTDDDQAAIAALRARFGVEAVVAEGAVTFAVAAGEAFVPRLFEGLGVPIRSVSLARPSLDDVFMSFTGKTIRDAEASGDGFMRMVARGRR
;
A
#
# COMPACT_ATOMS: atom_id res chain seq x y z
N MET A 1 -22.31 -9.11 -4.12
CA MET A 1 -21.68 -10.13 -4.99
C MET A 1 -22.12 -11.49 -4.49
N PRO A 2 -22.32 -12.50 -5.36
CA PRO A 2 -22.38 -13.87 -4.89
C PRO A 2 -21.08 -14.15 -4.12
N SER A 3 -21.18 -14.84 -3.02
CA SER A 3 -20.05 -15.16 -2.14
C SER A 3 -19.02 -15.98 -2.93
N GLY A 4 -17.93 -15.32 -3.39
CA GLY A 4 -16.84 -15.97 -4.10
C GLY A 4 -16.20 -15.23 -5.27
N GLU A 5 -16.85 -14.22 -5.87
CA GLU A 5 -16.24 -13.47 -6.97
C GLU A 5 -15.22 -12.41 -6.44
N PRO A 6 -14.02 -12.30 -7.07
CA PRO A 6 -13.04 -11.30 -6.69
C PRO A 6 -13.57 -9.87 -6.95
N ALA A 7 -13.18 -8.92 -6.08
CA ALA A 7 -13.48 -7.51 -6.28
C ALA A 7 -12.66 -6.90 -7.43
N VAL A 8 -11.43 -7.40 -7.61
CA VAL A 8 -10.57 -7.10 -8.76
C VAL A 8 -9.94 -8.40 -9.25
N GLU A 9 -9.98 -8.62 -10.55
CA GLU A 9 -9.35 -9.75 -11.24
C GLU A 9 -8.50 -9.24 -12.38
N VAL A 10 -7.26 -9.68 -12.45
CA VAL A 10 -6.30 -9.26 -13.47
C VAL A 10 -5.57 -10.50 -13.99
N ASP A 11 -5.57 -10.66 -15.32
CA ASP A 11 -4.95 -11.78 -16.02
C ASP A 11 -4.10 -11.26 -17.19
N GLY A 12 -2.79 -11.47 -17.12
CA GLY A 12 -1.83 -11.13 -18.17
C GLY A 12 -1.84 -9.65 -18.56
N LEU A 13 -2.15 -8.71 -17.64
CA LEU A 13 -2.35 -7.29 -17.97
C LEU A 13 -1.06 -6.64 -18.44
N VAL A 14 -1.11 -6.00 -19.62
CA VAL A 14 0.03 -5.34 -20.27
C VAL A 14 -0.29 -3.89 -20.58
N LYS A 15 0.71 -3.01 -20.39
CA LYS A 15 0.67 -1.63 -20.91
C LYS A 15 2.00 -1.24 -21.52
N ARG A 16 1.93 -0.84 -22.80
CA ARG A 16 3.04 -0.27 -23.57
C ARG A 16 2.78 1.19 -23.90
N PHE A 17 3.82 2.00 -23.84
CA PHE A 17 3.87 3.37 -24.32
C PHE A 17 5.03 3.47 -25.31
N GLY A 18 4.75 3.42 -26.61
CA GLY A 18 5.79 3.24 -27.62
C GLY A 18 6.60 1.99 -27.33
N ASP A 19 7.91 2.14 -27.23
CA ASP A 19 8.85 1.03 -26.95
C ASP A 19 8.95 0.67 -25.47
N VAL A 20 8.32 1.45 -24.59
CA VAL A 20 8.38 1.25 -23.14
C VAL A 20 7.22 0.38 -22.68
N GLU A 21 7.52 -0.78 -22.11
CA GLU A 21 6.54 -1.66 -21.47
C GLU A 21 6.46 -1.34 -19.96
N ALA A 22 5.47 -0.53 -19.59
CA ALA A 22 5.29 -0.05 -18.22
C ALA A 22 4.63 -1.09 -17.30
N VAL A 23 3.83 -2.01 -17.87
CA VAL A 23 3.23 -3.16 -17.15
C VAL A 23 3.39 -4.38 -18.05
N ARG A 24 3.92 -5.47 -17.48
CA ARG A 24 4.49 -6.61 -18.20
C ARG A 24 3.81 -7.92 -17.85
N GLY A 25 2.51 -8.06 -18.17
CA GLY A 25 1.78 -9.31 -17.98
C GLY A 25 1.60 -9.65 -16.52
N ILE A 26 1.02 -8.73 -15.73
CA ILE A 26 0.75 -8.97 -14.31
C ILE A 26 -0.56 -9.73 -14.12
N GLU A 27 -0.57 -10.57 -13.09
CA GLU A 27 -1.71 -11.41 -12.71
C GLU A 27 -1.93 -11.32 -11.20
N PHE A 28 -3.16 -11.06 -10.76
CA PHE A 28 -3.54 -11.06 -9.36
C PHE A 28 -5.05 -10.96 -9.18
N THR A 29 -5.51 -11.27 -7.97
CA THR A 29 -6.91 -11.09 -7.55
C THR A 29 -6.98 -10.35 -6.22
N VAL A 30 -8.03 -9.54 -6.03
CA VAL A 30 -8.36 -8.86 -4.76
C VAL A 30 -9.71 -9.37 -4.27
N ARG A 31 -9.77 -9.78 -3.00
CA ARG A 31 -10.99 -10.31 -2.39
C ARG A 31 -11.93 -9.17 -1.99
N PRO A 32 -13.25 -9.39 -1.95
CA PRO A 32 -14.17 -8.41 -1.37
C PRO A 32 -13.82 -8.09 0.09
N GLY A 33 -13.85 -6.80 0.44
CA GLY A 33 -13.54 -6.31 1.80
C GLY A 33 -12.05 -6.34 2.19
N GLU A 34 -11.15 -6.68 1.27
CA GLU A 34 -9.70 -6.71 1.49
C GLU A 34 -9.09 -5.31 1.35
N ILE A 35 -8.10 -4.98 2.18
CA ILE A 35 -7.15 -3.90 1.93
C ILE A 35 -5.95 -4.49 1.18
N PHE A 36 -5.87 -4.23 -0.10
CA PHE A 36 -4.83 -4.73 -0.98
C PHE A 36 -3.86 -3.61 -1.37
N GLY A 37 -2.57 -3.82 -1.13
CA GLY A 37 -1.52 -2.85 -1.40
C GLY A 37 -0.64 -3.22 -2.59
N PHE A 38 -0.36 -2.24 -3.47
CA PHE A 38 0.75 -2.30 -4.43
C PHE A 38 1.94 -1.56 -3.85
N LEU A 39 2.97 -2.30 -3.45
CA LEU A 39 4.24 -1.78 -2.95
C LEU A 39 5.28 -1.76 -4.08
N GLY A 40 6.04 -0.70 -4.20
CA GLY A 40 7.14 -0.62 -5.15
C GLY A 40 7.64 0.80 -5.36
N PRO A 41 8.81 0.97 -5.97
CA PRO A 41 9.42 2.27 -6.23
C PRO A 41 8.64 3.07 -7.27
N ASN A 42 8.99 4.34 -7.40
CA ASN A 42 8.49 5.19 -8.48
C ASN A 42 8.88 4.62 -9.84
N GLY A 43 7.94 4.62 -10.78
CA GLY A 43 8.14 4.01 -12.11
C GLY A 43 7.96 2.49 -12.18
N ALA A 44 7.65 1.79 -11.07
CA ALA A 44 7.40 0.35 -11.08
C ALA A 44 6.15 -0.08 -11.89
N GLY A 45 5.24 0.85 -12.21
CA GLY A 45 4.01 0.58 -12.95
C GLY A 45 2.73 0.63 -12.10
N LYS A 46 2.81 1.00 -10.82
CA LYS A 46 1.68 1.04 -9.85
C LYS A 46 0.52 1.93 -10.35
N SER A 47 0.77 3.23 -10.54
CA SER A 47 -0.25 4.18 -11.00
C SER A 47 -0.74 3.87 -12.42
N THR A 48 0.12 3.30 -13.29
CA THR A 48 -0.29 2.82 -14.60
C THR A 48 -1.33 1.70 -14.47
N THR A 49 -1.12 0.77 -13.53
CA THR A 49 -2.05 -0.33 -13.26
C THR A 49 -3.38 0.21 -12.71
N ILE A 50 -3.36 1.07 -11.69
CA ILE A 50 -4.59 1.72 -11.17
C ILE A 50 -5.34 2.43 -12.30
N ASN A 51 -4.65 3.20 -13.15
CA ASN A 51 -5.29 3.93 -14.24
C ASN A 51 -5.98 2.98 -15.26
N MET A 52 -5.44 1.79 -15.49
CA MET A 52 -6.10 0.78 -16.32
C MET A 52 -7.33 0.20 -15.62
N LEU A 53 -7.23 -0.15 -14.34
CA LEU A 53 -8.34 -0.69 -13.55
C LEU A 53 -9.48 0.33 -13.39
N CYS A 54 -9.14 1.60 -13.26
CA CYS A 54 -10.11 2.71 -13.17
C CYS A 54 -10.62 3.19 -14.55
N THR A 55 -10.31 2.48 -15.64
CA THR A 55 -10.74 2.82 -17.02
C THR A 55 -10.22 4.14 -17.58
N LEU A 56 -9.23 4.76 -16.93
CA LEU A 56 -8.59 6.00 -17.40
C LEU A 56 -7.56 5.73 -18.51
N LEU A 57 -7.01 4.53 -18.52
CA LEU A 57 -6.02 4.09 -19.50
C LEU A 57 -6.43 2.74 -20.07
N ARG A 58 -6.40 2.62 -21.40
CA ARG A 58 -6.71 1.33 -22.05
C ARG A 58 -5.50 0.40 -21.95
N PRO A 59 -5.66 -0.86 -21.50
CA PRO A 59 -4.64 -1.89 -21.60
C PRO A 59 -4.17 -2.10 -23.05
N THR A 60 -2.92 -2.52 -23.21
CA THR A 60 -2.38 -2.95 -24.52
C THR A 60 -2.60 -4.45 -24.74
N GLY A 61 -2.72 -5.22 -23.66
CA GLY A 61 -3.01 -6.65 -23.66
C GLY A 61 -3.46 -7.15 -22.29
N GLY A 62 -3.91 -8.39 -22.23
CA GLY A 62 -4.49 -9.00 -21.04
C GLY A 62 -5.92 -8.56 -20.78
N VAL A 63 -6.49 -9.05 -19.67
CA VAL A 63 -7.85 -8.79 -19.24
C VAL A 63 -7.84 -8.31 -17.79
N ALA A 64 -8.73 -7.37 -17.48
CA ALA A 64 -8.97 -6.98 -16.09
C ALA A 64 -10.47 -6.75 -15.86
N ARG A 65 -10.94 -7.15 -14.68
CA ARG A 65 -12.32 -6.93 -14.21
C ARG A 65 -12.30 -6.26 -12.85
N VAL A 66 -13.22 -5.34 -12.66
CA VAL A 66 -13.43 -4.64 -11.39
C VAL A 66 -14.91 -4.70 -11.04
N ALA A 67 -15.22 -5.16 -9.83
CA ALA A 67 -16.58 -5.41 -9.38
C ALA A 67 -17.39 -6.33 -10.34
N GLY A 68 -16.72 -7.28 -11.01
CA GLY A 68 -17.31 -8.19 -12.00
C GLY A 68 -17.37 -7.66 -13.41
N HIS A 69 -17.02 -6.38 -13.67
CA HIS A 69 -17.14 -5.70 -14.96
C HIS A 69 -15.78 -5.58 -15.68
N ASP A 70 -15.76 -5.83 -16.98
CA ASP A 70 -14.56 -5.68 -17.82
C ASP A 70 -14.18 -4.20 -17.98
N VAL A 71 -12.90 -3.87 -17.71
CA VAL A 71 -12.40 -2.49 -17.73
C VAL A 71 -12.35 -1.85 -19.11
N VAL A 72 -12.50 -2.62 -20.19
CA VAL A 72 -12.51 -2.13 -21.58
C VAL A 72 -13.92 -2.12 -22.15
N ALA A 73 -14.66 -3.19 -21.98
CA ALA A 73 -15.99 -3.37 -22.58
C ALA A 73 -17.10 -2.71 -21.77
N GLU A 74 -16.98 -2.65 -20.42
CA GLU A 74 -18.03 -2.21 -19.49
C GLU A 74 -17.61 -1.01 -18.64
N ARG A 75 -16.89 -0.06 -19.24
CA ARG A 75 -16.29 1.11 -18.54
C ARG A 75 -17.25 1.85 -17.62
N ASP A 76 -18.48 2.10 -18.07
CA ASP A 76 -19.43 2.87 -17.28
C ASP A 76 -19.94 2.08 -16.07
N SER A 77 -20.03 0.77 -16.18
CA SER A 77 -20.33 -0.11 -15.05
C SER A 77 -19.17 -0.13 -14.04
N VAL A 78 -17.92 -0.22 -14.52
CA VAL A 78 -16.74 -0.09 -13.65
C VAL A 78 -16.77 1.25 -12.91
N ARG A 79 -16.92 2.37 -13.61
CA ARG A 79 -16.91 3.73 -13.03
C ARG A 79 -17.99 3.94 -11.97
N ARG A 80 -19.18 3.36 -12.14
CA ARG A 80 -20.24 3.41 -11.13
C ARG A 80 -19.94 2.62 -9.86
N ASN A 81 -19.06 1.62 -9.96
CA ASN A 81 -18.71 0.73 -8.84
C ASN A 81 -17.37 1.07 -8.17
N ILE A 82 -16.63 2.08 -8.66
CA ILE A 82 -15.34 2.47 -8.08
C ILE A 82 -15.35 3.88 -7.54
N GLY A 83 -14.66 4.10 -6.43
CA GLY A 83 -14.17 5.41 -6.01
C GLY A 83 -12.68 5.53 -6.35
N LEU A 84 -12.25 6.73 -6.75
CA LEU A 84 -10.84 6.98 -7.06
C LEU A 84 -10.36 8.26 -6.38
N VAL A 85 -9.26 8.12 -5.66
CA VAL A 85 -8.52 9.21 -5.03
C VAL A 85 -7.14 9.25 -5.66
N PHE A 86 -6.87 10.31 -6.42
CA PHE A 86 -5.60 10.51 -7.12
C PHE A 86 -4.47 10.91 -6.16
N GLN A 87 -3.23 10.78 -6.61
CA GLN A 87 -2.07 11.28 -5.89
C GLN A 87 -2.13 12.82 -5.77
N ASP A 88 -2.40 13.52 -6.89
CA ASP A 88 -2.56 14.97 -6.91
C ASP A 88 -3.95 15.39 -6.43
N PRO A 89 -4.06 16.52 -5.70
CA PRO A 89 -5.33 17.09 -5.28
C PRO A 89 -6.24 17.41 -6.47
N THR A 90 -7.52 16.99 -6.39
CA THR A 90 -8.52 17.20 -7.46
C THR A 90 -9.75 17.96 -6.97
N LEU A 91 -9.72 18.51 -5.76
CA LEU A 91 -10.77 19.35 -5.21
C LEU A 91 -10.64 20.78 -5.71
N ASP A 92 -11.77 21.44 -5.97
CA ASP A 92 -11.79 22.86 -6.25
C ASP A 92 -11.61 23.67 -4.94
N GLY A 93 -10.51 24.40 -4.82
CA GLY A 93 -10.19 25.21 -3.65
C GLY A 93 -11.11 26.41 -3.43
N TYR A 94 -11.79 26.88 -4.46
CA TYR A 94 -12.72 28.02 -4.41
C TYR A 94 -14.15 27.61 -4.04
N LEU A 95 -14.42 26.32 -4.00
CA LEU A 95 -15.68 25.76 -3.50
C LEU A 95 -15.53 25.33 -2.03
N SER A 96 -16.66 25.31 -1.30
CA SER A 96 -16.71 24.70 0.03
C SER A 96 -16.62 23.17 -0.06
N ALA A 97 -16.36 22.52 1.08
CA ALA A 97 -16.38 21.05 1.13
C ALA A 97 -17.72 20.48 0.66
N GLU A 98 -18.83 21.03 1.13
CA GLU A 98 -20.18 20.62 0.72
C GLU A 98 -20.44 20.87 -0.78
N GLN A 99 -19.97 21.98 -1.33
CA GLN A 99 -20.13 22.29 -2.76
C GLN A 99 -19.33 21.31 -3.63
N ASN A 100 -18.10 20.96 -3.25
CA ASN A 100 -17.33 19.94 -3.94
C ASN A 100 -18.05 18.58 -3.96
N LEU A 101 -18.61 18.16 -2.82
CA LEU A 101 -19.36 16.91 -2.74
C LEU A 101 -20.66 16.96 -3.54
N ARG A 102 -21.40 18.06 -3.48
CA ARG A 102 -22.65 18.24 -4.25
C ARG A 102 -22.40 18.15 -5.74
N PHE A 103 -21.37 18.85 -6.24
CA PHE A 103 -20.99 18.77 -7.65
C PHE A 103 -20.70 17.31 -8.07
N HIS A 104 -19.97 16.58 -7.23
CA HIS A 104 -19.64 15.18 -7.51
C HIS A 104 -20.89 14.27 -7.47
N ALA A 105 -21.80 14.49 -6.52
CA ALA A 105 -23.06 13.76 -6.45
C ALA A 105 -23.91 13.95 -7.72
N GLU A 106 -23.99 15.17 -8.22
CA GLU A 106 -24.70 15.48 -9.47
C GLU A 106 -24.04 14.80 -10.68
N LEU A 107 -22.69 14.81 -10.73
CA LEU A 107 -21.92 14.14 -11.80
C LEU A 107 -22.19 12.63 -11.85
N TYR A 108 -22.33 11.97 -10.69
CA TYR A 108 -22.64 10.54 -10.59
C TYR A 108 -24.14 10.24 -10.62
N GLY A 109 -24.99 11.23 -10.82
CA GLY A 109 -26.44 11.07 -10.90
C GLY A 109 -27.09 10.60 -9.58
N VAL A 110 -26.46 10.88 -8.43
CA VAL A 110 -27.03 10.54 -7.12
C VAL A 110 -28.29 11.40 -6.88
N PRO A 111 -29.45 10.79 -6.59
CA PRO A 111 -30.70 11.56 -6.34
C PRO A 111 -30.49 12.57 -5.20
N ARG A 112 -31.02 13.81 -5.37
CA ARG A 112 -30.78 14.93 -4.43
C ARG A 112 -31.05 14.59 -2.97
N ALA A 113 -32.12 13.84 -2.68
CA ALA A 113 -32.52 13.44 -1.33
C ALA A 113 -31.44 12.49 -0.73
N ALA A 114 -31.04 11.47 -1.49
CA ALA A 114 -29.98 10.53 -1.10
C ALA A 114 -28.60 11.22 -1.00
N ALA A 115 -28.29 12.15 -1.90
CA ALA A 115 -27.04 12.90 -1.90
C ALA A 115 -26.85 13.71 -0.61
N ARG A 116 -27.90 14.38 -0.12
CA ARG A 116 -27.83 15.17 1.12
C ARG A 116 -27.47 14.30 2.33
N GLU A 117 -28.16 13.18 2.47
CA GLU A 117 -27.91 12.24 3.57
C GLU A 117 -26.50 11.60 3.44
N ARG A 118 -26.14 11.17 2.23
CA ARG A 118 -24.82 10.57 2.00
C ARG A 118 -23.68 11.57 2.20
N MET A 119 -23.83 12.84 1.79
CA MET A 119 -22.85 13.90 2.06
C MET A 119 -22.64 14.10 3.57
N ARG A 120 -23.73 14.09 4.35
CA ARG A 120 -23.65 14.17 5.80
C ARG A 120 -22.84 13.00 6.37
N GLN A 121 -23.21 11.77 6.01
CA GLN A 121 -22.55 10.55 6.49
C GLN A 121 -21.05 10.55 6.19
N VAL A 122 -20.66 10.84 4.93
CA VAL A 122 -19.23 10.82 4.57
C VAL A 122 -18.46 11.96 5.21
N LEU A 123 -19.04 13.15 5.41
CA LEU A 123 -18.39 14.26 6.11
C LEU A 123 -18.25 14.01 7.61
N GLU A 124 -19.26 13.42 8.25
CA GLU A 124 -19.18 12.99 9.66
C GLU A 124 -18.12 11.92 9.83
N MET A 125 -18.10 10.92 8.94
CA MET A 125 -17.12 9.82 8.93
C MET A 125 -15.66 10.32 8.87
N VAL A 126 -15.37 11.33 8.03
CA VAL A 126 -14.03 11.90 7.91
C VAL A 126 -13.77 13.06 8.89
N GLY A 127 -14.71 13.38 9.78
CA GLY A 127 -14.60 14.43 10.79
C GLY A 127 -14.51 15.84 10.20
N LEU A 128 -15.26 16.10 9.11
CA LEU A 128 -15.30 17.40 8.42
C LEU A 128 -16.71 18.04 8.38
N TRP A 129 -17.68 17.47 9.07
CA TRP A 129 -19.05 17.98 9.05
C TRP A 129 -19.16 19.43 9.50
N ASP A 130 -18.52 19.80 10.59
CA ASP A 130 -18.55 21.17 11.14
C ASP A 130 -17.82 22.20 10.25
N ARG A 131 -16.96 21.70 9.37
CA ARG A 131 -16.20 22.53 8.41
C ARG A 131 -16.76 22.45 6.99
N ARG A 132 -17.95 21.87 6.78
CA ARG A 132 -18.56 21.65 5.44
C ARG A 132 -18.77 22.92 4.62
N GLY A 133 -19.01 24.06 5.30
CA GLY A 133 -19.20 25.37 4.67
C GLY A 133 -17.91 26.11 4.32
N ASP A 134 -16.76 25.65 4.85
CA ASP A 134 -15.49 26.32 4.65
C ASP A 134 -14.91 26.05 3.27
N LEU A 135 -14.25 27.06 2.69
CA LEU A 135 -13.57 26.93 1.40
C LEU A 135 -12.40 25.93 1.50
N VAL A 136 -12.30 25.01 0.54
CA VAL A 136 -11.28 23.95 0.55
C VAL A 136 -9.85 24.49 0.52
N ARG A 137 -9.63 25.68 -0.05
CA ARG A 137 -8.31 26.36 0.00
C ARG A 137 -7.81 26.64 1.42
N THR A 138 -8.69 26.72 2.41
CA THR A 138 -8.35 26.94 3.83
C THR A 138 -8.04 25.65 4.58
N PHE A 139 -8.21 24.50 3.94
CA PHE A 139 -7.99 23.19 4.56
C PHE A 139 -6.50 22.86 4.61
N SER A 140 -6.07 22.16 5.70
CA SER A 140 -4.76 21.53 5.72
C SER A 140 -4.66 20.40 4.66
N GLY A 141 -3.45 19.93 4.38
CA GLY A 141 -3.24 18.80 3.46
C GLY A 141 -4.04 17.57 3.87
N GLY A 142 -4.01 17.23 5.16
CA GLY A 142 -4.78 16.11 5.71
C GLY A 142 -6.30 16.30 5.63
N MET A 143 -6.80 17.51 5.84
CA MET A 143 -8.23 17.81 5.66
C MET A 143 -8.64 17.66 4.19
N ARG A 144 -7.84 18.16 3.26
CA ARG A 144 -8.10 17.96 1.83
C ARG A 144 -8.12 16.48 1.47
N ARG A 145 -7.13 15.71 1.95
CA ARG A 145 -7.07 14.25 1.67
C ARG A 145 -8.29 13.50 2.21
N ARG A 146 -8.72 13.83 3.42
CA ARG A 146 -9.96 13.27 3.99
C ARG A 146 -11.19 13.61 3.17
N LEU A 147 -11.29 14.83 2.68
CA LEU A 147 -12.41 15.25 1.81
C LEU A 147 -12.38 14.54 0.45
N GLU A 148 -11.20 14.26 -0.14
CA GLU A 148 -11.07 13.46 -1.36
C GLU A 148 -11.55 12.04 -1.16
N ILE A 149 -11.23 11.42 -0.03
CA ILE A 149 -11.72 10.09 0.35
C ILE A 149 -13.26 10.13 0.49
N ALA A 150 -13.80 11.11 1.23
CA ALA A 150 -15.24 11.30 1.37
C ALA A 150 -15.95 11.46 0.01
N ARG A 151 -15.36 12.23 -0.90
CA ARG A 151 -15.84 12.39 -2.27
C ARG A 151 -15.87 11.06 -3.03
N GLY A 152 -14.80 10.27 -2.93
CA GLY A 152 -14.72 8.95 -3.57
C GLY A 152 -15.77 7.94 -3.07
N LEU A 153 -16.33 8.16 -1.88
CA LEU A 153 -17.34 7.29 -1.27
C LEU A 153 -18.80 7.72 -1.52
N LEU A 154 -19.00 8.88 -2.11
CA LEU A 154 -20.31 9.54 -2.15
C LEU A 154 -21.38 8.72 -2.89
N HIS A 155 -21.00 8.00 -3.94
CA HIS A 155 -21.88 7.15 -4.75
C HIS A 155 -21.86 5.68 -4.32
N SER A 156 -21.36 5.39 -3.10
CA SER A 156 -21.29 4.05 -2.49
C SER A 156 -20.60 3.00 -3.39
N PRO A 157 -19.32 3.22 -3.76
CA PRO A 157 -18.59 2.30 -4.61
C PRO A 157 -18.34 0.97 -3.89
N ARG A 158 -18.09 -0.09 -4.67
CA ARG A 158 -17.67 -1.41 -4.16
C ARG A 158 -16.16 -1.50 -3.94
N VAL A 159 -15.38 -0.75 -4.74
CA VAL A 159 -13.93 -0.72 -4.66
C VAL A 159 -13.45 0.73 -4.60
N LEU A 160 -12.65 1.06 -3.60
CA LEU A 160 -11.99 2.36 -3.47
C LEU A 160 -10.52 2.22 -3.86
N PHE A 161 -10.13 2.92 -4.91
CA PHE A 161 -8.74 3.04 -5.35
C PHE A 161 -8.10 4.29 -4.74
N LEU A 162 -6.94 4.12 -4.12
CA LEU A 162 -6.16 5.18 -3.47
C LEU A 162 -4.75 5.19 -4.08
N ASP A 163 -4.42 6.17 -4.91
CA ASP A 163 -3.07 6.30 -5.46
C ASP A 163 -2.21 7.13 -4.51
N GLU A 164 -1.27 6.47 -3.83
CA GLU A 164 -0.35 7.04 -2.84
C GLU A 164 -1.06 7.97 -1.81
N PRO A 165 -1.98 7.43 -0.98
CA PRO A 165 -2.93 8.24 -0.21
C PRO A 165 -2.32 9.17 0.81
N THR A 166 -1.08 9.00 1.22
CA THR A 166 -0.47 9.75 2.31
C THR A 166 0.82 10.48 1.91
N VAL A 167 1.15 10.48 0.62
CA VAL A 167 2.33 11.21 0.12
C VAL A 167 2.23 12.70 0.47
N GLY A 168 3.35 13.26 0.97
CA GLY A 168 3.42 14.67 1.35
C GLY A 168 2.72 15.04 2.67
N LEU A 169 2.22 14.07 3.42
CA LEU A 169 1.62 14.29 4.74
C LEU A 169 2.63 14.01 5.87
N ASP A 170 2.50 14.75 6.95
CA ASP A 170 3.26 14.49 8.17
C ASP A 170 2.86 13.16 8.82
N PRO A 171 3.72 12.55 9.70
CA PRO A 171 3.46 11.23 10.27
C PRO A 171 2.15 11.12 11.06
N GLN A 172 1.75 12.17 11.79
CA GLN A 172 0.51 12.17 12.56
C GLN A 172 -0.72 12.18 11.65
N THR A 173 -0.70 13.00 10.62
CA THR A 173 -1.75 13.06 9.61
C THR A 173 -1.84 11.73 8.84
N ARG A 174 -0.71 11.12 8.49
CA ARG A 174 -0.64 9.80 7.85
C ARG A 174 -1.32 8.73 8.71
N SER A 175 -0.98 8.65 10.00
CA SER A 175 -1.63 7.72 10.94
C SER A 175 -3.15 7.91 10.97
N SER A 176 -3.61 9.16 11.03
CA SER A 176 -5.04 9.48 11.00
C SER A 176 -5.74 9.02 9.73
N ILE A 177 -5.10 9.16 8.55
CA ILE A 177 -5.65 8.67 7.28
C ILE A 177 -5.79 7.14 7.30
N TRP A 178 -4.80 6.43 7.86
CA TRP A 178 -4.88 4.97 8.00
C TRP A 178 -5.99 4.52 8.95
N ASP A 179 -6.26 5.26 10.02
CA ASP A 179 -7.40 5.00 10.90
C ASP A 179 -8.73 5.15 10.16
N TYR A 180 -8.85 6.14 9.26
CA TYR A 180 -10.01 6.29 8.38
C TYR A 180 -10.14 5.13 7.40
N ILE A 181 -9.06 4.73 6.73
CA ILE A 181 -9.05 3.63 5.76
C ILE A 181 -9.54 2.34 6.43
N ARG A 182 -9.04 2.02 7.63
CA ARG A 182 -9.47 0.84 8.41
C ARG A 182 -10.95 0.91 8.79
N ARG A 183 -11.41 2.05 9.32
CA ARG A 183 -12.83 2.24 9.65
C ARG A 183 -13.72 2.07 8.43
N LEU A 184 -13.35 2.62 7.28
CA LEU A 184 -14.10 2.48 6.03
C LEU A 184 -14.28 1.01 5.64
N ARG A 185 -13.21 0.22 5.67
CA ARG A 185 -13.31 -1.21 5.42
C ARG A 185 -14.31 -1.88 6.35
N ASP A 186 -14.20 -1.59 7.67
CA ASP A 186 -14.99 -2.27 8.70
C ASP A 186 -16.46 -1.84 8.69
N THR A 187 -16.78 -0.57 8.43
CA THR A 187 -18.14 -0.03 8.47
C THR A 187 -18.88 -0.16 7.15
N GLU A 188 -18.21 0.10 6.03
CA GLU A 188 -18.83 0.10 4.69
C GLU A 188 -18.64 -1.24 3.95
N GLN A 189 -17.87 -2.18 4.51
CA GLN A 189 -17.50 -3.46 3.87
C GLN A 189 -16.93 -3.26 2.45
N ILE A 190 -16.24 -2.13 2.23
CA ILE A 190 -15.66 -1.75 0.95
C ILE A 190 -14.31 -2.43 0.74
N THR A 191 -14.03 -2.82 -0.50
CA THR A 191 -12.70 -3.27 -0.90
C THR A 191 -11.81 -2.05 -1.13
N ILE A 192 -10.59 -2.06 -0.62
CA ILE A 192 -9.65 -0.96 -0.76
C ILE A 192 -8.42 -1.45 -1.52
N PHE A 193 -8.11 -0.79 -2.63
CA PHE A 193 -6.91 -1.01 -3.40
C PHE A 193 -6.04 0.23 -3.33
N LEU A 194 -4.81 0.11 -2.82
CA LEU A 194 -3.93 1.27 -2.71
C LEU A 194 -2.55 1.01 -3.32
N THR A 195 -1.89 2.09 -3.72
CA THR A 195 -0.46 2.08 -4.05
C THR A 195 0.32 2.80 -2.97
N THR A 196 1.53 2.34 -2.72
CA THR A 196 2.46 3.00 -1.82
C THR A 196 3.91 2.63 -2.15
N HIS A 197 4.84 3.46 -1.74
CA HIS A 197 6.26 3.16 -1.65
C HIS A 197 6.74 3.12 -0.19
N TYR A 198 5.82 3.36 0.78
CA TYR A 198 6.12 3.28 2.21
C TYR A 198 5.87 1.88 2.76
N MET A 199 6.92 1.27 3.35
CA MET A 199 6.84 -0.07 3.92
C MET A 199 5.86 -0.16 5.08
N GLU A 200 5.80 0.88 5.92
CA GLU A 200 4.90 0.94 7.07
C GLU A 200 3.43 0.89 6.64
N GLU A 201 3.10 1.43 5.49
CA GLU A 201 1.75 1.38 4.93
C GLU A 201 1.42 -0.02 4.40
N ALA A 202 2.36 -0.61 3.67
CA ALA A 202 2.21 -1.96 3.16
C ALA A 202 2.03 -3.00 4.28
N GLU A 203 2.69 -2.79 5.44
CA GLU A 203 2.52 -3.65 6.63
C GLU A 203 1.08 -3.68 7.17
N THR A 204 0.28 -2.65 6.89
CA THR A 204 -1.11 -2.55 7.37
C THR A 204 -2.13 -3.14 6.41
N CYS A 205 -1.70 -3.57 5.21
CA CYS A 205 -2.55 -4.23 4.23
C CYS A 205 -2.77 -5.71 4.58
N ASP A 206 -3.91 -6.26 4.18
CA ASP A 206 -4.19 -7.70 4.34
C ASP A 206 -3.29 -8.53 3.43
N ARG A 207 -3.12 -8.08 2.18
CA ARG A 207 -2.17 -8.65 1.21
C ARG A 207 -1.51 -7.52 0.42
N ILE A 208 -0.30 -7.81 -0.03
CA ILE A 208 0.46 -6.89 -0.87
C ILE A 208 1.02 -7.61 -2.11
N ALA A 209 1.04 -6.90 -3.23
CA ALA A 209 1.83 -7.25 -4.39
C ALA A 209 3.05 -6.32 -4.44
N ILE A 210 4.24 -6.88 -4.45
CA ILE A 210 5.48 -6.13 -4.62
C ILE A 210 5.74 -6.02 -6.11
N MET A 211 5.85 -4.78 -6.60
CA MET A 211 6.01 -4.48 -8.00
C MET A 211 7.37 -3.84 -8.29
N ASP A 212 8.12 -4.40 -9.23
CA ASP A 212 9.34 -3.81 -9.77
C ASP A 212 9.38 -3.93 -11.29
N ALA A 213 9.83 -2.88 -11.97
CA ALA A 213 10.04 -2.83 -13.42
C ALA A 213 8.85 -3.40 -14.25
N GLY A 214 7.62 -3.09 -13.84
CA GLY A 214 6.38 -3.50 -14.52
C GLY A 214 5.92 -4.93 -14.22
N ARG A 215 6.54 -5.66 -13.30
CA ARG A 215 6.20 -7.04 -12.92
C ARG A 215 5.84 -7.12 -11.44
N ILE A 216 4.96 -8.06 -11.09
CA ILE A 216 4.78 -8.49 -9.70
C ILE A 216 5.87 -9.50 -9.39
N VAL A 217 6.74 -9.18 -8.43
CA VAL A 217 7.86 -10.04 -8.00
C VAL A 217 7.51 -10.88 -6.78
N ALA A 218 6.54 -10.45 -5.98
CA ALA A 218 6.01 -11.22 -4.84
C ALA A 218 4.57 -10.79 -4.54
N LEU A 219 3.74 -11.72 -4.06
CA LEU A 219 2.35 -11.45 -3.67
C LEU A 219 1.96 -12.40 -2.54
N ASP A 220 1.74 -11.88 -1.34
CA ASP A 220 1.15 -12.61 -0.20
C ASP A 220 0.80 -11.60 0.92
N THR A 221 0.46 -12.09 2.11
CA THR A 221 0.37 -11.27 3.32
C THR A 221 1.76 -10.74 3.70
N PRO A 222 1.88 -9.53 4.29
CA PRO A 222 3.17 -9.00 4.75
C PRO A 222 3.92 -9.99 5.66
N ALA A 223 3.21 -10.66 6.56
CA ALA A 223 3.79 -11.64 7.48
C ALA A 223 4.41 -12.86 6.75
N ARG A 224 3.72 -13.40 5.72
CA ARG A 224 4.24 -14.52 4.94
C ARG A 224 5.43 -14.15 4.07
N LEU A 225 5.39 -12.97 3.45
CA LEU A 225 6.50 -12.46 2.67
C LEU A 225 7.76 -12.32 3.52
N LYS A 226 7.64 -11.74 4.73
CA LYS A 226 8.76 -11.60 5.67
C LYS A 226 9.28 -12.95 6.14
N ALA A 227 8.39 -13.89 6.46
CA ALA A 227 8.79 -15.24 6.86
C ALA A 227 9.54 -16.01 5.75
N GLY A 228 9.26 -15.69 4.47
CA GLY A 228 9.91 -16.33 3.31
C GLY A 228 11.34 -15.85 3.06
N VAL A 229 11.74 -14.69 3.56
CA VAL A 229 13.04 -14.06 3.23
C VAL A 229 14.13 -14.42 4.25
N GLY A 230 13.77 -14.71 5.48
CA GLY A 230 14.81 -15.03 6.46
C GLY A 230 14.33 -15.30 7.86
N LYS A 231 15.32 -15.56 8.71
CA LYS A 231 15.15 -15.75 10.14
C LYS A 231 15.29 -14.40 10.85
N ASP A 232 14.71 -14.31 12.03
CA ASP A 232 14.91 -13.17 12.93
C ASP A 232 16.40 -13.01 13.23
N ARG A 233 16.91 -11.79 13.14
CA ARG A 233 18.31 -11.47 13.46
C ARG A 233 18.39 -11.03 14.91
N VAL A 234 19.17 -11.76 15.70
CA VAL A 234 19.48 -11.39 17.08
C VAL A 234 20.89 -10.83 17.13
N ARG A 235 21.04 -9.70 17.79
CA ARG A 235 22.32 -9.06 18.05
C ARG A 235 22.49 -8.90 19.55
N ILE A 236 23.60 -9.40 20.09
CA ILE A 236 23.92 -9.30 21.53
C ILE A 236 25.28 -8.64 21.71
N SER A 237 25.39 -7.82 22.74
CA SER A 237 26.66 -7.31 23.24
C SER A 237 27.00 -8.06 24.53
N THR A 238 28.21 -8.62 24.59
CA THR A 238 28.66 -9.44 25.72
C THR A 238 29.98 -8.93 26.26
N ASP A 239 30.46 -9.51 27.37
CA ASP A 239 31.76 -9.21 27.92
C ASP A 239 32.89 -10.04 27.24
N ASP A 240 32.51 -11.19 26.65
CA ASP A 240 33.37 -12.07 25.91
C ASP A 240 32.63 -12.66 24.68
N ASP A 241 32.83 -12.00 23.55
CA ASP A 241 32.14 -12.38 22.29
C ASP A 241 32.55 -13.75 21.78
N GLN A 242 33.81 -14.18 22.04
CA GLN A 242 34.28 -15.50 21.60
C GLN A 242 33.65 -16.62 22.44
N ALA A 243 33.58 -16.44 23.75
CA ALA A 243 32.85 -17.38 24.62
C ALA A 243 31.37 -17.43 24.27
N ALA A 244 30.75 -16.29 23.96
CA ALA A 244 29.33 -16.22 23.55
C ALA A 244 29.09 -17.00 22.24
N ILE A 245 29.96 -16.86 21.23
CA ILE A 245 29.85 -17.59 19.96
C ILE A 245 29.99 -19.10 20.19
N ALA A 246 31.00 -19.50 20.98
CA ALA A 246 31.18 -20.91 21.33
C ALA A 246 29.98 -21.51 22.06
N ALA A 247 29.41 -20.77 23.01
CA ALA A 247 28.22 -21.17 23.75
C ALA A 247 26.97 -21.26 22.86
N LEU A 248 26.75 -20.28 21.94
CA LEU A 248 25.65 -20.30 20.97
C LEU A 248 25.72 -21.55 20.10
N ARG A 249 26.90 -21.87 19.59
CA ARG A 249 27.09 -23.07 18.77
C ARG A 249 26.88 -24.37 19.57
N ALA A 250 27.49 -24.47 20.76
CA ALA A 250 27.46 -25.71 21.56
C ALA A 250 26.10 -25.99 22.18
N ARG A 251 25.39 -24.97 22.70
CA ARG A 251 24.16 -25.12 23.47
C ARG A 251 22.89 -24.94 22.67
N PHE A 252 22.94 -24.13 21.61
CA PHE A 252 21.76 -23.77 20.82
C PHE A 252 21.85 -24.22 19.35
N GLY A 253 23.02 -24.70 18.89
CA GLY A 253 23.24 -25.09 17.50
C GLY A 253 23.16 -23.90 16.52
N VAL A 254 23.44 -22.68 17.02
CA VAL A 254 23.31 -21.43 16.25
C VAL A 254 24.71 -20.95 15.85
N GLU A 255 24.92 -20.75 14.55
CA GLU A 255 26.12 -20.09 14.03
C GLU A 255 26.00 -18.57 14.20
N ALA A 256 27.03 -17.97 14.77
CA ALA A 256 27.07 -16.53 15.05
C ALA A 256 28.39 -15.92 14.58
N VAL A 257 28.37 -14.65 14.24
CA VAL A 257 29.53 -13.86 13.81
C VAL A 257 29.61 -12.55 14.59
N VAL A 258 30.81 -12.00 14.73
CA VAL A 258 30.97 -10.63 15.22
C VAL A 258 30.78 -9.67 14.06
N ALA A 259 29.77 -8.82 14.13
CA ALA A 259 29.50 -7.78 13.14
C ALA A 259 29.21 -6.45 13.87
N GLU A 260 29.85 -5.37 13.42
CA GLU A 260 29.68 -4.03 14.00
C GLU A 260 29.84 -3.98 15.53
N GLY A 261 30.80 -4.74 16.08
CA GLY A 261 31.11 -4.75 17.51
C GLY A 261 30.07 -5.47 18.40
N ALA A 262 29.30 -6.41 17.83
CA ALA A 262 28.37 -7.25 18.57
C ALA A 262 28.25 -8.64 17.93
N VAL A 263 27.91 -9.65 18.72
CA VAL A 263 27.64 -11.00 18.23
C VAL A 263 26.26 -11.02 17.57
N THR A 264 26.23 -11.39 16.28
CA THR A 264 25.02 -11.41 15.46
C THR A 264 24.76 -12.82 14.93
N PHE A 265 23.52 -13.26 15.00
CA PHE A 265 23.07 -14.57 14.53
C PHE A 265 21.60 -14.55 14.12
N ALA A 266 21.15 -15.60 13.42
CA ALA A 266 19.79 -15.70 12.90
C ALA A 266 19.04 -16.92 13.48
N VAL A 267 17.81 -16.71 13.93
CA VAL A 267 16.92 -17.75 14.51
C VAL A 267 15.52 -17.67 13.97
N ALA A 268 14.79 -18.80 13.89
CA ALA A 268 13.46 -18.85 13.28
C ALA A 268 12.38 -18.10 14.09
N ALA A 269 12.55 -17.94 15.41
CA ALA A 269 11.59 -17.30 16.31
C ALA A 269 12.35 -16.57 17.42
N GLY A 270 12.81 -15.38 17.13
CA GLY A 270 13.69 -14.61 18.02
C GLY A 270 13.04 -14.28 19.35
N GLU A 271 11.74 -13.94 19.37
CA GLU A 271 11.01 -13.66 20.62
C GLU A 271 11.00 -14.84 21.58
N ALA A 272 10.77 -16.05 21.08
CA ALA A 272 10.80 -17.26 21.89
C ALA A 272 12.23 -17.70 22.23
N PHE A 273 13.21 -17.30 21.41
CA PHE A 273 14.61 -17.63 21.60
C PHE A 273 15.29 -16.76 22.67
N VAL A 274 14.99 -15.47 22.72
CA VAL A 274 15.67 -14.50 23.62
C VAL A 274 15.54 -14.89 25.10
N PRO A 275 14.41 -15.30 25.67
CA PRO A 275 14.35 -15.78 27.06
C PRO A 275 15.27 -16.97 27.31
N ARG A 276 15.28 -17.97 26.41
CA ARG A 276 16.14 -19.15 26.50
C ARG A 276 17.63 -18.81 26.39
N LEU A 277 17.94 -17.77 25.60
CA LEU A 277 19.30 -17.26 25.49
C LEU A 277 19.82 -16.72 26.82
N PHE A 278 19.00 -15.92 27.53
CA PHE A 278 19.39 -15.38 28.85
C PHE A 278 19.59 -16.50 29.90
N GLU A 279 18.79 -17.54 29.85
CA GLU A 279 18.87 -18.66 30.79
C GLU A 279 20.10 -19.56 30.48
N GLY A 280 20.43 -19.72 29.21
CA GLY A 280 21.34 -20.79 28.78
C GLY A 280 22.71 -20.34 28.22
N LEU A 281 22.93 -19.06 27.94
CA LEU A 281 24.17 -18.63 27.26
C LEU A 281 25.42 -18.83 28.17
N GLY A 282 25.28 -18.52 29.47
CA GLY A 282 26.36 -18.67 30.44
C GLY A 282 27.45 -17.59 30.32
N VAL A 283 27.22 -16.54 29.53
CA VAL A 283 28.07 -15.35 29.39
C VAL A 283 27.18 -14.14 29.66
N PRO A 284 27.64 -13.14 30.43
CA PRO A 284 26.87 -11.93 30.71
C PRO A 284 26.49 -11.20 29.42
N ILE A 285 25.19 -10.89 29.27
CA ILE A 285 24.65 -10.14 28.12
C ILE A 285 24.43 -8.69 28.59
N ARG A 286 25.08 -7.72 27.95
CA ARG A 286 24.91 -6.28 28.22
C ARG A 286 23.69 -5.72 27.52
N SER A 287 23.46 -6.13 26.29
CA SER A 287 22.30 -5.73 25.53
C SER A 287 21.87 -6.81 24.54
N VAL A 288 20.59 -6.84 24.22
CA VAL A 288 20.04 -7.67 23.15
C VAL A 288 19.16 -6.81 22.26
N SER A 289 19.28 -6.96 20.96
CA SER A 289 18.32 -6.42 20.00
C SER A 289 17.85 -7.53 19.09
N LEU A 290 16.56 -7.50 18.78
CA LEU A 290 15.90 -8.44 17.89
C LEU A 290 15.38 -7.65 16.68
N ALA A 291 15.88 -7.99 15.51
CA ALA A 291 15.39 -7.43 14.24
C ALA A 291 14.69 -8.54 13.46
N ARG A 292 13.40 -8.34 13.21
CA ARG A 292 12.63 -9.20 12.31
C ARG A 292 12.89 -8.79 10.88
N PRO A 293 12.78 -9.71 9.92
CA PRO A 293 12.78 -9.36 8.51
C PRO A 293 11.73 -8.27 8.23
N SER A 294 12.12 -7.24 7.50
CA SER A 294 11.28 -6.14 7.06
C SER A 294 10.78 -6.38 5.64
N LEU A 295 9.81 -5.59 5.17
CA LEU A 295 9.44 -5.59 3.77
C LEU A 295 10.54 -5.03 2.87
N ASP A 296 11.49 -4.21 3.39
CA ASP A 296 12.69 -3.83 2.67
C ASP A 296 13.60 -5.03 2.40
N ASP A 297 13.77 -5.93 3.38
CA ASP A 297 14.52 -7.18 3.18
C ASP A 297 13.85 -8.07 2.14
N VAL A 298 12.51 -8.13 2.14
CA VAL A 298 11.72 -8.83 1.11
C VAL A 298 11.99 -8.22 -0.26
N PHE A 299 11.85 -6.90 -0.41
CA PHE A 299 12.08 -6.22 -1.67
C PHE A 299 13.51 -6.43 -2.18
N MET A 300 14.50 -6.28 -1.30
CA MET A 300 15.92 -6.53 -1.62
C MET A 300 16.15 -7.97 -2.08
N SER A 301 15.53 -8.96 -1.44
CA SER A 301 15.73 -10.38 -1.79
C SER A 301 15.26 -10.73 -3.20
N PHE A 302 14.18 -10.05 -3.68
CA PHE A 302 13.63 -10.28 -5.02
C PHE A 302 14.24 -9.40 -6.11
N THR A 303 14.76 -8.21 -5.76
CA THR A 303 15.21 -7.21 -6.74
C THR A 303 16.72 -6.95 -6.71
N GLY A 304 17.43 -7.39 -5.66
CA GLY A 304 18.84 -7.14 -5.44
C GLY A 304 19.19 -5.69 -5.03
N LYS A 305 18.18 -4.84 -4.75
CA LYS A 305 18.34 -3.42 -4.38
C LYS A 305 17.30 -3.02 -3.34
N THR A 306 17.56 -1.96 -2.57
CA THR A 306 16.56 -1.37 -1.69
C THR A 306 15.54 -0.55 -2.50
N ILE A 307 14.36 -0.29 -1.90
CA ILE A 307 13.34 0.54 -2.57
C ILE A 307 13.87 1.96 -2.82
N ARG A 308 14.69 2.50 -1.90
CA ARG A 308 15.34 3.81 -2.02
C ARG A 308 16.33 3.88 -3.18
N ASP A 309 17.14 2.83 -3.37
CA ASP A 309 18.08 2.74 -4.50
C ASP A 309 17.32 2.62 -5.83
N ALA A 310 16.20 1.92 -5.83
CA ALA A 310 15.34 1.77 -6.99
C ALA A 310 14.66 3.09 -7.38
N GLU A 311 14.26 3.92 -6.40
CA GLU A 311 13.73 5.27 -6.64
C GLU A 311 14.76 6.21 -7.25
N ALA A 312 15.99 6.21 -6.70
CA ALA A 312 17.09 7.02 -7.24
C ALA A 312 17.40 6.67 -8.72
N SER A 313 17.22 5.39 -9.09
CA SER A 313 17.41 4.91 -10.47
C SER A 313 16.21 5.20 -11.38
N GLY A 314 15.01 5.30 -10.83
CA GLY A 314 13.74 5.45 -11.55
C GLY A 314 13.47 6.85 -12.11
N ASP A 315 14.10 7.89 -11.56
CA ASP A 315 13.96 9.28 -12.05
C ASP A 315 14.39 9.45 -13.53
N GLY A 316 15.33 8.62 -14.00
CA GLY A 316 15.72 8.56 -15.41
C GLY A 316 14.62 8.02 -16.33
N PHE A 317 13.84 7.05 -15.86
CA PHE A 317 12.77 6.38 -16.60
C PHE A 317 11.56 7.30 -16.81
N MET A 318 11.14 8.04 -15.77
CA MET A 318 10.03 8.99 -15.85
C MET A 318 10.32 10.15 -16.81
N ARG A 319 11.57 10.63 -16.88
CA ARG A 319 12.00 11.65 -17.84
C ARG A 319 11.96 11.16 -19.30
N MET A 320 12.18 9.87 -19.53
CA MET A 320 12.13 9.27 -20.85
C MET A 320 10.68 9.08 -21.34
N VAL A 321 9.77 8.66 -20.48
CA VAL A 321 8.32 8.54 -20.77
C VAL A 321 7.69 9.92 -21.03
N ALA A 322 8.10 10.95 -20.29
CA ALA A 322 7.62 12.33 -20.51
C ALA A 322 8.09 12.94 -21.83
N ARG A 323 9.26 12.54 -22.34
CA ARG A 323 9.77 12.99 -23.67
C ARG A 323 9.08 12.31 -24.85
N GLY A 324 8.54 11.10 -24.69
CA GLY A 324 7.79 10.37 -25.73
C GLY A 324 6.33 10.83 -25.91
N ARG A 325 5.87 11.83 -25.16
CA ARG A 325 4.52 12.45 -25.26
C ARG A 325 4.44 13.73 -26.10
N ARG A 326 5.50 14.08 -26.84
CA ARG A 326 5.47 15.19 -27.80
C ARG A 326 5.39 14.71 -29.21
#